data_6d2b96d622e96ec5db8e0fbef1ba3ad8
#
_entry.id   6d2b96d622e96ec5db8e0fbef1ba3ad8
#
_cell.length_a   1.000
_cell.length_b   1.000
_cell.length_c   1.000
_cell.angle_alpha   90.00
_cell.angle_beta   90.00
_cell.angle_gamma   90.00
#
_symmetry.space_group_name_H-M   'P 1'
#
loop_
_entity.id
_entity.type
_entity.pdbx_description
1 polymer ?
#
loop_
_entity_poly.entity_id
_entity_poly.type
_entity_poly.pdbx_seq_one_letter_code
_entity_poly.pdbx_strand_id
1 'polypeptide(L)'
;MDRKLIARKIAEESIVLLKNDSHLLPFSEGKMVAFFGRTQIGTLYSGNGSGGANVVGCGTILEECEKRGLMAEPLLKGFYQYKAETEPVTEQDEFDWTKVSEMVNSGIMYEIFGKYRPPLEEYEVLDTLIYQAAEKTDTAVLVIGRNSGGEECDRHLTEDYYLTETEEKLVKEVCTHFANVAVVLNVNGLIDLSWIGKYPGIKGLIFLGIPGEEGAAALAEILTGQVSPSGKMAVTVAEHYEDYPSAKYFSWDKE
;
A
#
# COMPACT_ATOMS: atom_id res chain seq x y z
N MET A 1 -26.10 9.79 -13.09
CA MET A 1 -24.68 10.09 -12.84
C MET A 1 -23.99 8.78 -12.52
N ASP A 2 -22.94 8.41 -13.23
CA ASP A 2 -22.23 7.15 -13.02
C ASP A 2 -21.47 7.18 -11.69
N ARG A 3 -21.80 6.29 -10.76
CA ARG A 3 -21.20 6.24 -9.42
C ARG A 3 -19.71 5.94 -9.48
N LYS A 4 -19.28 5.07 -10.39
CA LYS A 4 -17.86 4.72 -10.58
C LYS A 4 -17.06 5.93 -11.04
N LEU A 5 -17.60 6.72 -11.97
CA LEU A 5 -16.93 7.93 -12.44
C LEU A 5 -16.74 8.95 -11.31
N ILE A 6 -17.75 9.09 -10.41
CA ILE A 6 -17.63 9.98 -9.25
C ILE A 6 -16.57 9.44 -8.28
N ALA A 7 -16.62 8.15 -7.95
CA ALA A 7 -15.65 7.53 -7.05
C ALA A 7 -14.23 7.66 -7.60
N ARG A 8 -14.05 7.46 -8.92
CA ARG A 8 -12.78 7.68 -9.62
C ARG A 8 -12.27 9.10 -9.42
N LYS A 9 -13.10 10.08 -9.70
CA LYS A 9 -12.71 11.49 -9.59
C LYS A 9 -12.36 11.88 -8.16
N ILE A 10 -13.10 11.40 -7.17
CA ILE A 10 -12.77 11.61 -5.76
C ILE A 10 -11.40 10.99 -5.43
N ALA A 11 -11.12 9.78 -5.89
CA ALA A 11 -9.82 9.13 -5.69
C ALA A 11 -8.68 9.93 -6.35
N GLU A 12 -8.83 10.37 -7.60
CA GLU A 12 -7.86 11.21 -8.31
C GLU A 12 -7.53 12.51 -7.55
N GLU A 13 -8.54 13.17 -7.00
CA GLU A 13 -8.40 14.41 -6.24
C GLU A 13 -7.88 14.19 -4.81
N SER A 14 -7.93 12.97 -4.28
CA SER A 14 -7.45 12.64 -2.94
C SER A 14 -5.99 12.18 -2.92
N ILE A 15 -5.47 11.62 -4.00
CA ILE A 15 -4.09 11.13 -4.10
C ILE A 15 -3.10 12.30 -4.04
N VAL A 16 -2.07 12.15 -3.20
CA VAL A 16 -1.08 13.20 -2.97
C VAL A 16 0.27 12.83 -3.56
N LEU A 17 0.82 13.66 -4.42
CA LEU A 17 2.20 13.56 -4.90
C LEU A 17 3.11 14.31 -3.94
N LEU A 18 3.89 13.58 -3.13
CA LEU A 18 4.79 14.15 -2.13
C LEU A 18 6.19 14.44 -2.69
N LYS A 19 6.63 13.66 -3.69
CA LYS A 19 7.95 13.81 -4.31
C LYS A 19 7.88 13.43 -5.79
N ASN A 20 8.56 14.20 -6.65
CA ASN A 20 8.74 13.88 -8.07
C ASN A 20 10.04 14.49 -8.59
N ASP A 21 11.16 13.94 -8.13
CA ASP A 21 12.49 14.41 -8.51
C ASP A 21 12.83 13.97 -9.93
N SER A 22 13.53 14.83 -10.63
CA SER A 22 13.96 14.61 -12.02
C SER A 22 12.82 14.28 -12.98
N HIS A 23 11.59 14.70 -12.65
CA HIS A 23 10.39 14.40 -13.46
C HIS A 23 10.25 12.89 -13.73
N LEU A 24 10.45 12.05 -12.69
CA LEU A 24 10.28 10.61 -12.81
C LEU A 24 8.87 10.25 -13.29
N LEU A 25 7.88 10.93 -12.77
CA LEU A 25 6.47 10.79 -13.14
C LEU A 25 6.04 11.94 -14.06
N PRO A 26 5.14 11.69 -15.01
CA PRO A 26 4.52 10.41 -15.33
C PRO A 26 5.45 9.48 -16.13
N PHE A 27 5.16 8.18 -16.06
CA PHE A 27 5.81 7.20 -16.91
C PHE A 27 5.28 7.28 -18.35
N SER A 28 6.16 7.09 -19.31
CA SER A 28 5.76 7.01 -20.73
C SER A 28 5.00 5.72 -21.04
N GLU A 29 4.12 5.75 -22.00
CA GLU A 29 3.44 4.58 -22.53
C GLU A 29 4.46 3.51 -23.00
N GLY A 30 4.17 2.25 -22.70
CA GLY A 30 5.06 1.12 -22.98
C GLY A 30 6.28 1.01 -22.05
N LYS A 31 6.43 1.88 -21.04
CA LYS A 31 7.53 1.77 -20.08
C LYS A 31 7.43 0.46 -19.31
N MET A 32 8.53 -0.30 -19.32
CA MET A 32 8.66 -1.45 -18.44
C MET A 32 8.99 -0.98 -17.02
N VAL A 33 8.26 -1.51 -16.04
CA VAL A 33 8.37 -1.17 -14.63
C VAL A 33 8.44 -2.44 -13.80
N ALA A 34 9.38 -2.49 -12.88
CA ALA A 34 9.47 -3.55 -11.87
C ALA A 34 8.57 -3.18 -10.69
N PHE A 35 7.49 -3.93 -10.48
CA PHE A 35 6.55 -3.70 -9.38
C PHE A 35 6.91 -4.56 -8.17
N PHE A 36 7.05 -3.93 -7.02
CA PHE A 36 7.37 -4.54 -5.74
C PHE A 36 6.31 -4.23 -4.69
N GLY A 37 6.25 -5.04 -3.64
CA GLY A 37 5.31 -4.91 -2.54
C GLY A 37 4.02 -5.71 -2.79
N ARG A 38 3.62 -6.53 -1.80
CA ARG A 38 2.45 -7.42 -1.95
C ARG A 38 1.15 -6.67 -2.27
N THR A 39 1.01 -5.42 -1.80
CA THR A 39 -0.21 -4.64 -2.01
C THR A 39 -0.36 -4.10 -3.44
N GLN A 40 0.65 -4.26 -4.30
CA GLN A 40 0.46 -4.02 -5.73
C GLN A 40 -0.56 -4.97 -6.38
N ILE A 41 -0.64 -6.22 -5.87
CA ILE A 41 -1.60 -7.26 -6.30
C ILE A 41 -2.68 -7.55 -5.26
N GLY A 42 -2.45 -7.19 -4.00
CA GLY A 42 -3.41 -7.25 -2.89
C GLY A 42 -3.79 -5.84 -2.45
N THR A 43 -4.24 -4.99 -3.36
CA THR A 43 -4.50 -3.57 -3.11
C THR A 43 -5.51 -3.37 -1.98
N LEU A 44 -5.19 -2.51 -1.04
CA LEU A 44 -6.05 -2.17 0.08
C LEU A 44 -7.05 -1.10 -0.34
N TYR A 45 -8.31 -1.46 -0.45
CA TYR A 45 -9.39 -0.57 -0.91
C TYR A 45 -10.21 0.01 0.22
N SER A 46 -10.28 -0.70 1.35
CA SER A 46 -11.07 -0.31 2.53
C SER A 46 -10.31 -0.61 3.81
N GLY A 47 -10.78 -0.08 4.92
CA GLY A 47 -10.27 -0.42 6.25
C GLY A 47 -10.75 -1.79 6.73
N ASN A 48 -10.38 -2.11 7.97
CA ASN A 48 -10.84 -3.30 8.70
C ASN A 48 -11.98 -2.95 9.67
N GLY A 49 -12.58 -3.97 10.27
CA GLY A 49 -13.63 -3.81 11.25
C GLY A 49 -14.83 -3.05 10.68
N SER A 50 -15.33 -2.06 11.40
CA SER A 50 -16.45 -1.19 10.97
C SER A 50 -16.13 -0.33 9.74
N GLY A 51 -14.85 -0.12 9.44
CA GLY A 51 -14.36 0.56 8.24
C GLY A 51 -14.24 -0.35 7.02
N GLY A 52 -14.52 -1.64 7.18
CA GLY A 52 -14.47 -2.61 6.10
C GLY A 52 -15.60 -2.42 5.10
N ALA A 53 -15.28 -2.49 3.81
CA ALA A 53 -16.26 -2.47 2.74
C ALA A 53 -16.14 -3.75 1.91
N ASN A 54 -17.29 -4.29 1.50
CA ASN A 54 -17.31 -5.40 0.56
C ASN A 54 -17.05 -4.87 -0.85
N VAL A 55 -15.80 -4.90 -1.26
CA VAL A 55 -15.33 -4.40 -2.55
C VAL A 55 -15.18 -5.57 -3.49
N VAL A 56 -15.97 -5.59 -4.58
CA VAL A 56 -15.99 -6.69 -5.55
C VAL A 56 -15.66 -6.17 -6.95
N GLY A 57 -14.74 -6.88 -7.63
CA GLY A 57 -14.46 -6.63 -9.04
C GLY A 57 -13.61 -5.39 -9.30
N CYS A 58 -12.81 -4.97 -8.32
CA CYS A 58 -11.82 -3.92 -8.49
C CYS A 58 -10.51 -4.49 -9.05
N GLY A 59 -9.88 -3.75 -9.95
CA GLY A 59 -8.56 -4.11 -10.45
C GLY A 59 -7.47 -3.71 -9.47
N THR A 60 -6.44 -4.52 -9.32
CA THR A 60 -5.27 -4.23 -8.48
C THR A 60 -4.43 -3.07 -9.06
N ILE A 61 -3.51 -2.51 -8.26
CA ILE A 61 -2.59 -1.47 -8.74
C ILE A 61 -1.84 -1.95 -9.98
N LEU A 62 -1.33 -3.17 -9.96
CA LEU A 62 -0.61 -3.75 -11.09
C LEU A 62 -1.49 -3.85 -12.35
N GLU A 63 -2.68 -4.44 -12.21
CA GLU A 63 -3.60 -4.62 -13.34
C GLU A 63 -4.04 -3.28 -13.95
N GLU A 64 -4.32 -2.29 -13.12
CA GLU A 64 -4.75 -0.98 -13.59
C GLU A 64 -3.62 -0.20 -14.29
N CYS A 65 -2.37 -0.40 -13.84
CA CYS A 65 -1.19 0.13 -14.53
C CYS A 65 -0.99 -0.52 -15.91
N GLU A 66 -1.14 -1.85 -15.99
CA GLU A 66 -1.04 -2.56 -17.27
C GLU A 66 -2.17 -2.16 -18.24
N LYS A 67 -3.40 -2.01 -17.77
CA LYS A 67 -4.53 -1.51 -18.58
C LYS A 67 -4.28 -0.12 -19.17
N ARG A 68 -3.40 0.66 -18.56
CA ARG A 68 -3.02 2.02 -19.00
C ARG A 68 -1.68 2.08 -19.73
N GLY A 69 -1.20 0.92 -20.20
CA GLY A 69 -0.06 0.82 -21.11
C GLY A 69 1.31 0.73 -20.43
N LEU A 70 1.41 0.56 -19.11
CA LEU A 70 2.67 0.16 -18.49
C LEU A 70 2.91 -1.34 -18.69
N MET A 71 4.15 -1.73 -18.79
CA MET A 71 4.53 -3.13 -18.87
C MET A 71 5.16 -3.58 -17.56
N ALA A 72 4.52 -4.53 -16.87
CA ALA A 72 5.12 -5.11 -15.69
C ALA A 72 6.30 -6.01 -16.07
N GLU A 73 7.40 -5.98 -15.29
CA GLU A 73 8.50 -6.91 -15.45
C GLU A 73 8.00 -8.35 -15.19
N PRO A 74 8.14 -9.27 -16.16
CA PRO A 74 7.40 -10.55 -16.14
C PRO A 74 7.78 -11.49 -15.00
N LEU A 75 9.06 -11.54 -14.60
CA LEU A 75 9.51 -12.46 -13.55
C LEU A 75 8.95 -12.07 -12.19
N LEU A 76 9.01 -10.78 -11.86
CA LEU A 76 8.43 -10.26 -10.63
C LEU A 76 6.92 -10.39 -10.62
N LYS A 77 6.25 -10.05 -11.73
CA LYS A 77 4.81 -10.26 -11.85
C LYS A 77 4.43 -11.71 -11.56
N GLY A 78 5.13 -12.67 -12.20
CA GLY A 78 4.89 -14.10 -11.97
C GLY A 78 5.14 -14.52 -10.53
N PHE A 79 6.20 -14.00 -9.89
CA PHE A 79 6.50 -14.27 -8.49
C PHE A 79 5.35 -13.81 -7.56
N TYR A 80 4.93 -12.55 -7.67
CA TYR A 80 3.88 -12.02 -6.80
C TYR A 80 2.52 -12.71 -7.04
N GLN A 81 2.17 -13.00 -8.29
CA GLN A 81 0.95 -13.75 -8.60
C GLN A 81 0.98 -15.15 -7.99
N TYR A 82 2.08 -15.89 -8.15
CA TYR A 82 2.24 -17.20 -7.54
C TYR A 82 2.12 -17.16 -6.01
N LYS A 83 2.76 -16.18 -5.37
CA LYS A 83 2.67 -16.00 -3.92
C LYS A 83 1.22 -15.76 -3.47
N ALA A 84 0.50 -14.86 -4.13
CA ALA A 84 -0.89 -14.57 -3.80
C ALA A 84 -1.83 -15.77 -4.01
N GLU A 85 -1.61 -16.56 -5.07
CA GLU A 85 -2.41 -17.74 -5.36
C GLU A 85 -2.14 -18.91 -4.40
N THR A 86 -0.94 -18.98 -3.83
CA THR A 86 -0.50 -20.07 -2.95
C THR A 86 -0.56 -19.71 -1.47
N GLU A 87 -0.90 -18.47 -1.14
CA GLU A 87 -1.05 -18.04 0.25
C GLU A 87 -2.23 -18.76 0.90
N PRO A 88 -2.03 -19.37 2.07
CA PRO A 88 -3.12 -20.04 2.76
C PRO A 88 -4.19 -19.02 3.19
N VAL A 89 -5.45 -19.35 2.95
CA VAL A 89 -6.59 -18.60 3.48
C VAL A 89 -6.51 -18.63 5.01
N THR A 90 -6.48 -17.48 5.64
CA THR A 90 -6.46 -17.38 7.11
C THR A 90 -7.88 -17.49 7.67
N GLU A 91 -8.03 -18.01 8.90
CA GLU A 91 -9.34 -18.05 9.59
C GLU A 91 -10.01 -16.68 9.71
N GLN A 92 -9.26 -15.58 9.56
CA GLN A 92 -9.76 -14.21 9.57
C GLN A 92 -10.57 -13.85 8.30
N ASP A 93 -10.37 -14.59 7.20
CA ASP A 93 -11.08 -14.38 5.95
C ASP A 93 -12.45 -15.12 5.92
N GLU A 94 -12.68 -16.03 6.87
CA GLU A 94 -13.90 -16.83 7.00
C GLU A 94 -14.85 -16.30 8.09
N PHE A 95 -15.19 -15.02 8.05
CA PHE A 95 -16.17 -14.49 8.98
C PHE A 95 -17.60 -14.92 8.62
N ASP A 96 -18.21 -15.73 9.46
CA ASP A 96 -19.60 -16.20 9.25
C ASP A 96 -20.64 -15.15 9.68
N TRP A 97 -21.01 -14.30 8.74
CA TRP A 97 -22.00 -13.25 8.93
C TRP A 97 -23.38 -13.76 9.38
N THR A 98 -23.69 -15.06 9.23
CA THR A 98 -24.98 -15.63 9.68
C THR A 98 -25.05 -15.74 11.20
N LYS A 99 -23.90 -15.77 11.88
CA LYS A 99 -23.80 -15.89 13.34
C LYS A 99 -23.67 -14.56 14.08
N VAL A 100 -23.72 -13.43 13.36
CA VAL A 100 -23.56 -12.10 13.96
C VAL A 100 -24.48 -11.86 15.16
N SER A 101 -25.75 -12.28 15.07
CA SER A 101 -26.72 -12.12 16.18
C SER A 101 -26.32 -12.89 17.45
N GLU A 102 -25.78 -14.09 17.29
CA GLU A 102 -25.31 -14.91 18.41
C GLU A 102 -24.04 -14.30 19.02
N MET A 103 -23.14 -13.79 18.19
CA MET A 103 -21.89 -13.13 18.59
C MET A 103 -22.15 -11.82 19.34
N VAL A 104 -23.11 -11.00 18.88
CA VAL A 104 -23.53 -9.79 19.61
C VAL A 104 -24.05 -10.13 21.00
N ASN A 105 -24.93 -11.14 21.09
CA ASN A 105 -25.55 -11.53 22.36
C ASN A 105 -24.56 -12.16 23.35
N SER A 106 -23.49 -12.79 22.85
CA SER A 106 -22.44 -13.40 23.70
C SER A 106 -21.32 -12.44 24.09
N GLY A 107 -21.30 -11.22 23.55
CA GLY A 107 -20.20 -10.25 23.77
C GLY A 107 -18.94 -10.51 22.91
N ILE A 108 -18.91 -11.60 22.17
CA ILE A 108 -17.75 -12.00 21.33
C ILE A 108 -17.51 -11.00 20.19
N MET A 109 -18.52 -10.23 19.80
CA MET A 109 -18.36 -9.21 18.74
C MET A 109 -17.20 -8.24 19.04
N TYR A 110 -17.07 -7.81 20.29
CA TYR A 110 -15.98 -6.91 20.67
C TYR A 110 -14.61 -7.60 20.53
N GLU A 111 -14.52 -8.86 20.90
CA GLU A 111 -13.26 -9.63 20.74
C GLU A 111 -12.86 -9.84 19.29
N ILE A 112 -13.83 -9.89 18.36
CA ILE A 112 -13.59 -10.12 16.94
C ILE A 112 -13.27 -8.81 16.22
N PHE A 113 -14.03 -7.75 16.48
CA PHE A 113 -13.88 -6.48 15.78
C PHE A 113 -12.92 -5.52 16.49
N GLY A 114 -12.72 -5.67 17.80
CA GLY A 114 -11.82 -4.85 18.59
C GLY A 114 -10.35 -5.31 18.57
N LYS A 115 -10.05 -6.49 18.04
CA LYS A 115 -8.66 -6.98 18.01
C LYS A 115 -7.82 -6.23 17.01
N TYR A 116 -6.59 -5.89 17.42
CA TYR A 116 -5.56 -5.45 16.50
C TYR A 116 -5.29 -6.51 15.44
N ARG A 117 -5.22 -6.07 14.20
CA ARG A 117 -4.84 -6.90 13.06
C ARG A 117 -3.55 -6.36 12.48
N PRO A 118 -2.44 -7.08 12.62
CA PRO A 118 -1.17 -6.66 12.06
C PRO A 118 -1.29 -6.47 10.55
N PRO A 119 -0.45 -5.63 9.97
CA PRO A 119 -0.31 -5.57 8.50
C PRO A 119 0.01 -6.94 7.94
N LEU A 120 -0.42 -7.18 6.71
CA LEU A 120 -0.02 -8.40 6.01
C LEU A 120 1.49 -8.38 5.80
N GLU A 121 2.16 -9.47 6.17
CA GLU A 121 3.61 -9.62 5.99
C GLU A 121 3.99 -9.47 4.50
N GLU A 122 5.05 -8.72 4.22
CA GLU A 122 5.60 -8.61 2.89
C GLU A 122 6.26 -9.93 2.46
N TYR A 123 6.18 -10.25 1.17
CA TYR A 123 6.84 -11.45 0.64
C TYR A 123 8.36 -11.27 0.56
N GLU A 124 9.09 -12.26 1.03
CA GLU A 124 10.53 -12.30 0.80
C GLU A 124 10.83 -12.49 -0.69
N VAL A 125 11.36 -11.45 -1.32
CA VAL A 125 11.82 -11.48 -2.71
C VAL A 125 13.29 -11.85 -2.73
N LEU A 126 13.67 -12.87 -3.50
CA LEU A 126 15.06 -13.28 -3.64
C LEU A 126 15.87 -12.18 -4.33
N ASP A 127 17.06 -11.89 -3.79
CA ASP A 127 17.98 -10.87 -4.32
C ASP A 127 18.32 -11.13 -5.79
N THR A 128 18.43 -12.41 -6.20
CA THR A 128 18.66 -12.80 -7.59
C THR A 128 17.51 -12.39 -8.52
N LEU A 129 16.26 -12.44 -8.03
CA LEU A 129 15.10 -12.01 -8.82
C LEU A 129 15.07 -10.49 -8.98
N ILE A 130 15.41 -9.75 -7.91
CA ILE A 130 15.55 -8.28 -7.96
C ILE A 130 16.61 -7.87 -8.98
N TYR A 131 17.78 -8.52 -8.92
CA TYR A 131 18.86 -8.29 -9.87
C TYR A 131 18.44 -8.57 -11.32
N GLN A 132 17.81 -9.72 -11.59
CA GLN A 132 17.33 -10.07 -12.94
C GLN A 132 16.29 -9.07 -13.48
N ALA A 133 15.42 -8.56 -12.62
CA ALA A 133 14.46 -7.52 -12.99
C ALA A 133 15.17 -6.19 -13.33
N ALA A 134 16.20 -5.83 -12.56
CA ALA A 134 16.99 -4.62 -12.80
C ALA A 134 17.81 -4.68 -14.13
N GLU A 135 18.11 -5.88 -14.63
CA GLU A 135 18.70 -6.02 -15.99
C GLU A 135 17.71 -5.67 -17.12
N LYS A 136 16.41 -5.64 -16.84
CA LYS A 136 15.36 -5.37 -17.82
C LYS A 136 14.86 -3.93 -17.80
N THR A 137 14.88 -3.31 -16.63
CA THR A 137 14.42 -1.94 -16.44
C THR A 137 15.17 -1.25 -15.30
N ASP A 138 15.40 0.05 -15.43
CA ASP A 138 15.99 0.90 -14.40
C ASP A 138 14.94 1.51 -13.45
N THR A 139 13.67 1.18 -13.66
CA THR A 139 12.52 1.83 -13.00
C THR A 139 11.72 0.83 -12.19
N ALA A 140 11.48 1.17 -10.93
CA ALA A 140 10.68 0.39 -10.01
C ALA A 140 9.52 1.21 -9.43
N VAL A 141 8.40 0.53 -9.16
CA VAL A 141 7.32 1.00 -8.28
C VAL A 141 7.31 0.08 -7.06
N LEU A 142 7.49 0.67 -5.88
CA LEU A 142 7.48 -0.04 -4.60
C LEU A 142 6.23 0.38 -3.81
N VAL A 143 5.32 -0.56 -3.57
CA VAL A 143 4.07 -0.30 -2.85
C VAL A 143 4.20 -0.80 -1.42
N ILE A 144 4.08 0.10 -0.45
CA ILE A 144 4.02 -0.22 0.98
C ILE A 144 2.56 -0.17 1.43
N GLY A 145 2.09 -1.24 2.03
CA GLY A 145 0.71 -1.37 2.47
C GLY A 145 0.56 -1.40 3.99
N ARG A 146 -0.46 -0.71 4.50
CA ARG A 146 -0.90 -0.79 5.90
C ARG A 146 -2.41 -0.79 5.96
N ASN A 147 -2.95 -1.83 6.57
CA ASN A 147 -4.36 -1.86 6.93
C ASN A 147 -4.62 -0.98 8.16
N SER A 148 -5.89 -0.66 8.39
CA SER A 148 -6.29 -0.22 9.73
C SER A 148 -6.16 -1.38 10.70
N GLY A 149 -5.70 -1.13 11.91
CA GLY A 149 -5.53 -2.15 12.94
C GLY A 149 -6.84 -2.73 13.52
N GLY A 150 -7.99 -2.53 12.86
CA GLY A 150 -9.31 -2.90 13.35
C GLY A 150 -9.93 -1.77 14.19
N GLU A 151 -10.66 -2.14 15.24
CA GLU A 151 -11.31 -1.18 16.15
C GLU A 151 -10.38 -0.71 17.29
N GLU A 152 -9.18 -1.20 17.36
CA GLU A 152 -8.20 -0.80 18.38
C GLU A 152 -7.67 0.62 18.11
N CYS A 153 -7.42 1.31 19.22
CA CYS A 153 -7.02 2.71 19.19
C CYS A 153 -5.53 2.91 18.97
N ASP A 154 -4.70 1.99 19.47
CA ASP A 154 -3.25 2.13 19.48
C ASP A 154 -2.60 1.39 18.32
N ARG A 155 -1.48 1.91 17.86
CA ARG A 155 -0.68 1.30 16.78
C ARG A 155 0.54 0.59 17.36
N HIS A 156 0.87 -0.55 16.78
CA HIS A 156 2.12 -1.24 17.04
C HIS A 156 3.23 -0.61 16.21
N LEU A 157 4.22 -0.01 16.89
CA LEU A 157 5.26 0.77 16.18
C LEU A 157 6.08 -0.08 15.24
N THR A 158 6.50 -1.27 15.71
CA THR A 158 7.39 -2.17 14.97
C THR A 158 6.74 -2.86 13.77
N GLU A 159 5.41 -2.98 13.78
CA GLU A 159 4.67 -3.72 12.77
C GLU A 159 3.87 -2.83 11.83
N ASP A 160 3.44 -1.67 12.33
CA ASP A 160 2.47 -0.82 11.65
C ASP A 160 3.05 0.55 11.28
N TYR A 161 3.76 1.22 12.20
CA TYR A 161 4.31 2.55 11.95
C TYR A 161 5.65 2.51 11.22
N TYR A 162 6.61 1.70 11.69
CA TYR A 162 7.89 1.50 11.03
C TYR A 162 7.81 0.44 9.93
N LEU A 163 8.81 0.39 9.06
CA LEU A 163 8.98 -0.73 8.15
C LEU A 163 9.31 -2.01 8.94
N THR A 164 8.77 -3.14 8.50
CA THR A 164 9.18 -4.44 8.99
C THR A 164 10.58 -4.80 8.47
N GLU A 165 11.24 -5.77 9.09
CA GLU A 165 12.58 -6.22 8.64
C GLU A 165 12.57 -6.68 7.17
N THR A 166 11.50 -7.37 6.74
CA THR A 166 11.34 -7.80 5.34
C THR A 166 11.17 -6.61 4.40
N GLU A 167 10.39 -5.60 4.80
CA GLU A 167 10.24 -4.38 4.01
C GLU A 167 11.53 -3.55 3.95
N GLU A 168 12.25 -3.42 5.07
CA GLU A 168 13.56 -2.73 5.09
C GLU A 168 14.56 -3.39 4.14
N LYS A 169 14.62 -4.72 4.16
CA LYS A 169 15.45 -5.48 3.22
C LYS A 169 15.02 -5.24 1.78
N LEU A 170 13.72 -5.32 1.49
CA LEU A 170 13.18 -5.09 0.15
C LEU A 170 13.50 -3.67 -0.35
N VAL A 171 13.24 -2.64 0.46
CA VAL A 171 13.55 -1.24 0.15
C VAL A 171 15.03 -1.08 -0.19
N LYS A 172 15.90 -1.63 0.65
CA LYS A 172 17.35 -1.55 0.47
C LYS A 172 17.79 -2.18 -0.85
N GLU A 173 17.34 -3.40 -1.12
CA GLU A 173 17.73 -4.13 -2.34
C GLU A 173 17.17 -3.46 -3.60
N VAL A 174 15.91 -3.03 -3.58
CA VAL A 174 15.31 -2.28 -4.68
C VAL A 174 16.08 -0.99 -4.94
N CYS A 175 16.37 -0.20 -3.90
CA CYS A 175 17.10 1.06 -4.07
C CYS A 175 18.58 0.88 -4.41
N THR A 176 19.15 -0.30 -4.20
CA THR A 176 20.51 -0.64 -4.63
C THR A 176 20.58 -0.91 -6.13
N HIS A 177 19.54 -1.56 -6.68
CA HIS A 177 19.56 -2.04 -8.07
C HIS A 177 18.80 -1.13 -9.04
N PHE A 178 17.84 -0.31 -8.56
CA PHE A 178 17.05 0.57 -9.41
C PHE A 178 17.41 2.05 -9.20
N ALA A 179 17.70 2.74 -10.28
CA ALA A 179 18.05 4.16 -10.25
C ALA A 179 16.82 5.09 -10.16
N ASN A 180 15.65 4.58 -10.49
CA ASN A 180 14.39 5.32 -10.59
C ASN A 180 13.29 4.59 -9.83
N VAL A 181 13.10 4.93 -8.55
CA VAL A 181 12.11 4.29 -7.69
C VAL A 181 10.98 5.28 -7.38
N ALA A 182 9.74 4.86 -7.66
CA ALA A 182 8.54 5.52 -7.16
C ALA A 182 7.94 4.69 -6.02
N VAL A 183 7.81 5.29 -4.84
CA VAL A 183 7.17 4.66 -3.69
C VAL A 183 5.70 5.07 -3.66
N VAL A 184 4.83 4.10 -3.47
CA VAL A 184 3.39 4.28 -3.29
C VAL A 184 3.00 3.80 -1.90
N LEU A 185 2.38 4.68 -1.12
CA LEU A 185 1.92 4.40 0.23
C LEU A 185 0.42 4.08 0.20
N ASN A 186 0.08 2.79 0.14
CA ASN A 186 -1.29 2.30 0.24
C ASN A 186 -1.61 2.01 1.72
N VAL A 187 -1.72 3.09 2.49
CA VAL A 187 -1.76 3.04 3.96
C VAL A 187 -2.96 3.83 4.49
N ASN A 188 -3.56 3.35 5.56
CA ASN A 188 -4.74 4.00 6.13
C ASN A 188 -4.39 5.13 7.13
N GLY A 189 -3.12 5.33 7.41
CA GLY A 189 -2.67 6.35 8.37
C GLY A 189 -1.25 6.80 8.07
N LEU A 190 -0.63 7.47 9.02
CA LEU A 190 0.78 7.86 8.90
C LEU A 190 1.69 6.67 9.22
N ILE A 191 2.77 6.56 8.46
CA ILE A 191 3.89 5.66 8.74
C ILE A 191 5.18 6.48 8.79
N ASP A 192 6.26 5.89 9.33
CA ASP A 192 7.57 6.50 9.28
C ASP A 192 8.02 6.72 7.83
N LEU A 193 8.48 7.91 7.53
CA LEU A 193 9.05 8.28 6.22
C LEU A 193 10.52 8.68 6.32
N SER A 194 11.16 8.55 7.47
CA SER A 194 12.56 8.93 7.68
C SER A 194 13.54 8.17 6.79
N TRP A 195 13.15 6.98 6.33
CA TRP A 195 13.94 6.15 5.43
C TRP A 195 13.98 6.65 3.99
N ILE A 196 12.99 7.44 3.54
CA ILE A 196 12.93 7.96 2.16
C ILE A 196 14.19 8.74 1.79
N GLY A 197 14.67 9.58 2.71
CA GLY A 197 15.86 10.40 2.50
C GLY A 197 17.17 9.63 2.45
N LYS A 198 17.19 8.39 2.90
CA LYS A 198 18.39 7.53 2.91
C LYS A 198 18.73 6.97 1.52
N TYR A 199 17.77 6.97 0.61
CA TYR A 199 17.89 6.33 -0.71
C TYR A 199 17.68 7.33 -1.85
N PRO A 200 18.76 7.84 -2.47
CA PRO A 200 18.68 8.83 -3.57
C PRO A 200 17.93 8.30 -4.81
N GLY A 201 17.82 6.97 -4.97
CA GLY A 201 17.05 6.33 -6.03
C GLY A 201 15.55 6.52 -5.90
N ILE A 202 15.05 6.85 -4.71
CA ILE A 202 13.63 7.17 -4.51
C ILE A 202 13.38 8.59 -5.01
N LYS A 203 12.87 8.68 -6.23
CA LYS A 203 12.59 9.95 -6.93
C LYS A 203 11.11 10.31 -6.94
N GLY A 204 10.22 9.31 -6.76
CA GLY A 204 8.78 9.49 -6.64
C GLY A 204 8.27 9.06 -5.28
N LEU A 205 7.33 9.82 -4.69
CA LEU A 205 6.62 9.42 -3.48
C LEU A 205 5.17 9.85 -3.59
N ILE A 206 4.26 8.87 -3.51
CA ILE A 206 2.83 9.08 -3.62
C ILE A 206 2.15 8.54 -2.36
N PHE A 207 1.33 9.36 -1.74
CA PHE A 207 0.40 8.92 -0.71
C PHE A 207 -0.94 8.59 -1.38
N LEU A 208 -1.22 7.30 -1.49
CA LEU A 208 -2.45 6.77 -2.04
C LEU A 208 -3.58 6.75 -1.01
N GLY A 209 -3.23 6.45 0.24
CA GLY A 209 -4.22 6.22 1.29
C GLY A 209 -4.96 4.90 1.09
N ILE A 210 -6.20 4.87 1.58
CA ILE A 210 -7.18 3.81 1.33
C ILE A 210 -8.25 4.38 0.39
N PRO A 211 -8.09 4.23 -0.91
CA PRO A 211 -8.73 5.09 -1.89
C PRO A 211 -10.10 4.60 -2.40
N GLY A 212 -10.63 3.51 -1.83
CA GLY A 212 -11.87 2.91 -2.30
C GLY A 212 -11.72 2.13 -3.62
N GLU A 213 -12.84 1.67 -4.16
CA GLU A 213 -12.90 0.73 -5.29
C GLU A 213 -12.23 1.22 -6.59
N GLU A 214 -12.17 2.52 -6.79
CA GLU A 214 -11.61 3.13 -8.00
C GLU A 214 -10.19 3.68 -7.82
N GLY A 215 -9.60 3.50 -6.63
CA GLY A 215 -8.32 4.09 -6.28
C GLY A 215 -7.13 3.56 -7.05
N ALA A 216 -7.07 2.26 -7.30
CA ALA A 216 -5.98 1.67 -8.10
C ALA A 216 -5.98 2.22 -9.53
N ALA A 217 -7.16 2.40 -10.10
CA ALA A 217 -7.31 2.97 -11.43
C ALA A 217 -6.97 4.47 -11.46
N ALA A 218 -7.36 5.24 -10.44
CA ALA A 218 -6.97 6.64 -10.29
C ALA A 218 -5.44 6.80 -10.15
N LEU A 219 -4.80 5.93 -9.34
CA LEU A 219 -3.35 5.90 -9.21
C LEU A 219 -2.67 5.62 -10.56
N ALA A 220 -3.16 4.63 -11.30
CA ALA A 220 -2.58 4.29 -12.60
C ALA A 220 -2.72 5.43 -13.63
N GLU A 221 -3.81 6.20 -13.59
CA GLU A 221 -3.97 7.40 -14.42
C GLU A 221 -2.98 8.51 -14.04
N ILE A 222 -2.68 8.65 -12.75
CA ILE A 222 -1.65 9.58 -12.26
C ILE A 222 -0.25 9.11 -12.68
N LEU A 223 0.07 7.83 -12.50
CA LEU A 223 1.38 7.28 -12.86
C LEU A 223 1.67 7.38 -14.37
N THR A 224 0.62 7.35 -15.21
CA THR A 224 0.73 7.47 -16.67
C THR A 224 0.44 8.88 -17.21
N GLY A 225 0.18 9.85 -16.34
CA GLY A 225 -0.01 11.26 -16.72
C GLY A 225 -1.36 11.60 -17.36
N GLN A 226 -2.34 10.69 -17.27
CA GLN A 226 -3.70 10.97 -17.75
C GLN A 226 -4.40 11.97 -16.83
N VAL A 227 -4.03 11.97 -15.54
CA VAL A 227 -4.54 12.89 -14.52
C VAL A 227 -3.36 13.44 -13.71
N SER A 228 -3.42 14.73 -13.37
CA SER A 228 -2.49 15.36 -12.42
C SER A 228 -3.03 15.21 -11.00
N PRO A 229 -2.23 14.69 -10.03
CA PRO A 229 -2.66 14.60 -8.65
C PRO A 229 -2.86 15.99 -8.05
N SER A 230 -3.95 16.17 -7.31
CA SER A 230 -4.29 17.47 -6.70
C SER A 230 -4.49 17.38 -5.18
N GLY A 231 -4.45 16.19 -4.60
CA GLY A 231 -4.58 15.96 -3.17
C GLY A 231 -3.55 16.72 -2.34
N LYS A 232 -3.88 16.98 -1.08
CA LYS A 232 -3.01 17.60 -0.09
C LYS A 232 -3.05 16.78 1.19
N MET A 233 -1.87 16.63 1.82
CA MET A 233 -1.83 16.02 3.15
C MET A 233 -2.66 16.84 4.15
N ALA A 234 -3.53 16.13 4.88
CA ALA A 234 -4.34 16.73 5.94
C ALA A 234 -3.57 16.84 7.27
N VAL A 235 -2.42 16.20 7.36
CA VAL A 235 -1.60 16.09 8.57
C VAL A 235 -0.13 16.25 8.23
N THR A 236 0.67 16.61 9.23
CA THR A 236 2.14 16.65 9.11
C THR A 236 2.70 15.29 9.50
N VAL A 237 3.59 14.74 8.67
CA VAL A 237 4.40 13.58 9.04
C VAL A 237 5.57 14.06 9.88
N ALA A 238 5.69 13.56 11.10
CA ALA A 238 6.79 13.88 12.00
C ALA A 238 8.07 13.16 11.56
N GLU A 239 9.22 13.73 11.91
CA GLU A 239 10.54 13.11 11.66
C GLU A 239 10.76 11.92 12.60
N HIS A 240 10.29 12.06 13.86
CA HIS A 240 10.33 10.99 14.86
C HIS A 240 8.92 10.76 15.43
N TYR A 241 8.61 9.52 15.77
CA TYR A 241 7.29 9.17 16.33
C TYR A 241 6.96 9.97 17.59
N GLU A 242 7.96 10.22 18.45
CA GLU A 242 7.85 10.96 19.69
C GLU A 242 7.45 12.43 19.51
N ASP A 243 7.60 12.97 18.30
CA ASP A 243 7.20 14.35 17.98
C ASP A 243 5.67 14.50 17.82
N TYR A 244 4.94 13.40 17.70
CA TYR A 244 3.49 13.47 17.72
C TYR A 244 2.98 13.70 19.13
N PRO A 245 2.10 14.69 19.37
CA PRO A 245 1.58 14.97 20.70
C PRO A 245 0.89 13.78 21.37
N SER A 246 0.30 12.89 20.59
CA SER A 246 -0.37 11.67 21.05
C SER A 246 0.57 10.51 21.32
N ALA A 247 1.80 10.51 20.81
CA ALA A 247 2.74 9.39 20.90
C ALA A 247 2.96 8.87 22.32
N LYS A 248 2.88 9.77 23.30
CA LYS A 248 3.10 9.42 24.71
C LYS A 248 1.99 8.51 25.29
N TYR A 249 0.81 8.50 24.70
CA TYR A 249 -0.38 7.86 25.26
C TYR A 249 -1.03 6.81 24.38
N PHE A 250 -0.60 6.69 23.11
CA PHE A 250 -1.24 5.86 22.10
C PHE A 250 -0.29 4.86 21.44
N SER A 251 0.58 4.23 22.23
CA SER A 251 1.46 3.18 21.75
C SER A 251 1.43 1.97 22.67
N TRP A 252 1.19 0.80 22.13
CA TRP A 252 1.27 -0.48 22.84
C TRP A 252 2.69 -0.82 23.29
N ASP A 253 3.70 -0.27 22.63
CA ASP A 253 5.11 -0.53 22.91
C ASP A 253 5.63 0.27 24.12
N LYS A 254 4.74 0.91 24.86
CA LYS A 254 5.07 1.68 26.08
C LYS A 254 4.60 0.95 27.33
N GLU A 255 5.25 -0.12 27.66
CA GLU A 255 5.26 -0.62 29.02
C GLU A 255 6.49 -0.12 29.78
#